data_f0a307b34eb20f6cd275cf4acf29cf78
#
_entry.id   f0a307b34eb20f6cd275cf4acf29cf78
#
_cell.length_a   1.000
_cell.length_b   1.000
_cell.length_c   1.000
_cell.angle_alpha   90.00
_cell.angle_beta   90.00
_cell.angle_gamma   90.00
#
_symmetry.space_group_name_H-M   'P 1'
#
loop_
_entity.id
_entity.type
_entity.pdbx_description
1 polymer ?
#
loop_
_entity_poly.entity_id
_entity_poly.type
_entity_poly.pdbx_seq_one_letter_code
_entity_poly.pdbx_strand_id
1 'polypeptide(L)'
;MKTPISYYGGKQTLSAVILGLIPEHRIYCEPFFGGGAMFFAKKPSDVEIINDTNKELTNFYEVVKDDFQALEHEISLSLHSRDKHRQAEVIYENPDMFSRVKRAWAVWMLANSSYGNKMNSSFGYDLTGGSSKKLDNKREAFTEEYARRLRRVQIECCDALRVIRSRDTAETFFYIDPPYVGAYQGHYDGYSQEDFDALLDLLSGIKGKFLLSSYRNASLKAHIAKDGLCSAEISMHCPMTSCSSHVHGKVEVLTANFPFTLNLHGTQKHLATD
;
A
#
# COMPACT_ATOMS: atom_id res chain seq x y z
N MET A 1 13.40 1.72 3.97
CA MET A 1 13.64 1.69 2.50
C MET A 1 12.39 2.16 1.77
N LYS A 2 12.49 2.63 0.50
CA LYS A 2 11.32 2.97 -0.32
C LYS A 2 10.66 1.69 -0.86
N THR A 3 9.40 1.79 -1.32
CA THR A 3 8.69 0.66 -1.92
C THR A 3 9.26 0.27 -3.29
N PRO A 4 9.29 -1.03 -3.66
CA PRO A 4 9.79 -1.48 -4.98
C PRO A 4 8.89 -1.02 -6.13
N ILE A 5 7.62 -0.79 -5.86
CA ILE A 5 6.62 -0.31 -6.81
C ILE A 5 5.98 0.98 -6.35
N SER A 6 5.53 1.80 -7.30
CA SER A 6 4.63 2.93 -7.03
C SER A 6 3.20 2.40 -7.00
N TYR A 7 2.48 2.60 -5.91
CA TYR A 7 1.13 2.06 -5.77
C TYR A 7 0.14 3.18 -5.46
N TYR A 8 -1.03 3.16 -6.15
CA TYR A 8 -2.07 4.15 -5.93
C TYR A 8 -2.60 4.07 -4.50
N GLY A 9 -2.79 5.21 -3.85
CA GLY A 9 -3.21 5.27 -2.44
C GLY A 9 -2.10 5.01 -1.42
N GLY A 10 -0.86 4.72 -1.88
CA GLY A 10 0.27 4.43 -0.98
C GLY A 10 0.58 5.58 -0.02
N LYS A 11 0.81 5.26 1.25
CA LYS A 11 1.00 6.19 2.36
C LYS A 11 2.42 6.77 2.48
N GLN A 12 3.19 6.87 1.38
CA GLN A 12 4.59 7.31 1.43
C GLN A 12 4.74 8.70 2.06
N THR A 13 3.82 9.62 1.76
CA THR A 13 3.84 10.99 2.31
C THR A 13 3.54 11.02 3.81
N LEU A 14 2.70 10.11 4.30
CA LEU A 14 2.32 10.02 5.71
C LEU A 14 3.17 9.03 6.50
N SER A 15 4.07 8.31 5.83
CA SER A 15 4.81 7.21 6.44
C SER A 15 5.57 7.63 7.70
N ALA A 16 6.24 8.77 7.70
CA ALA A 16 6.98 9.25 8.85
C ALA A 16 6.08 9.51 10.08
N VAL A 17 4.89 10.07 9.85
CA VAL A 17 3.89 10.31 10.91
C VAL A 17 3.37 8.97 11.44
N ILE A 18 2.92 8.09 10.54
CA ILE A 18 2.34 6.79 10.91
C ILE A 18 3.37 5.90 11.63
N LEU A 19 4.62 5.89 11.17
CA LEU A 19 5.70 5.12 11.83
C LEU A 19 5.92 5.54 13.28
N GLY A 20 5.78 6.84 13.58
CA GLY A 20 5.89 7.36 14.94
C GLY A 20 4.73 6.94 15.87
N LEU A 21 3.64 6.42 15.30
CA LEU A 21 2.47 5.96 16.05
C LEU A 21 2.46 4.44 16.29
N ILE A 22 3.34 3.68 15.63
CA ILE A 22 3.39 2.22 15.78
C ILE A 22 3.87 1.86 17.18
N PRO A 23 3.05 1.18 18.01
CA PRO A 23 3.45 0.80 19.36
C PRO A 23 4.44 -0.36 19.33
N GLU A 24 5.05 -0.66 20.46
CA GLU A 24 5.84 -1.88 20.64
C GLU A 24 5.00 -3.12 20.39
N HIS A 25 5.53 -4.05 19.60
CA HIS A 25 4.87 -5.28 19.19
C HIS A 25 5.91 -6.34 18.80
N ARG A 26 5.54 -7.60 18.88
CA ARG A 26 6.34 -8.74 18.43
C ARG A 26 5.92 -9.19 17.02
N ILE A 27 4.60 -9.16 16.76
CA ILE A 27 3.99 -9.59 15.50
C ILE A 27 3.44 -8.36 14.77
N TYR A 28 3.84 -8.18 13.52
CA TYR A 28 3.35 -7.12 12.63
C TYR A 28 2.52 -7.72 11.50
N CYS A 29 1.35 -7.18 11.24
CA CYS A 29 0.46 -7.65 10.18
C CYS A 29 -0.12 -6.49 9.36
N GLU A 30 0.06 -6.53 8.02
CA GLU A 30 -0.65 -5.67 7.07
C GLU A 30 -1.65 -6.50 6.25
N PRO A 31 -2.94 -6.55 6.63
CA PRO A 31 -3.97 -7.31 5.92
C PRO A 31 -4.36 -6.75 4.55
N PHE A 32 -4.06 -5.48 4.30
CA PHE A 32 -4.26 -4.75 3.03
C PHE A 32 -2.93 -4.16 2.61
N PHE A 33 -2.08 -4.96 1.97
CA PHE A 33 -0.67 -4.62 1.82
C PHE A 33 -0.38 -3.60 0.72
N GLY A 34 -1.03 -3.74 -0.45
CA GLY A 34 -0.79 -2.86 -1.57
C GLY A 34 0.69 -2.69 -1.91
N GLY A 35 1.18 -1.45 -1.89
CA GLY A 35 2.59 -1.13 -2.12
C GLY A 35 3.52 -1.33 -0.93
N GLY A 36 3.00 -1.67 0.26
CA GLY A 36 3.77 -1.96 1.47
C GLY A 36 4.53 -0.77 2.05
N ALA A 37 3.98 0.45 1.95
CA ALA A 37 4.68 1.67 2.34
C ALA A 37 5.14 1.64 3.81
N MET A 38 4.30 1.15 4.72
CA MET A 38 4.64 1.05 6.15
C MET A 38 5.65 -0.07 6.40
N PHE A 39 5.41 -1.24 5.82
CA PHE A 39 6.29 -2.40 5.95
C PHE A 39 7.73 -2.12 5.52
N PHE A 40 7.93 -1.48 4.34
CA PHE A 40 9.27 -1.18 3.85
C PHE A 40 9.95 -0.03 4.60
N ALA A 41 9.18 0.88 5.20
CA ALA A 41 9.72 2.01 5.94
C ALA A 41 10.08 1.68 7.40
N LYS A 42 9.37 0.73 8.05
CA LYS A 42 9.62 0.33 9.45
C LYS A 42 10.83 -0.60 9.60
N LYS A 43 11.34 -0.69 10.82
CA LYS A 43 12.27 -1.76 11.21
C LYS A 43 11.56 -3.11 11.20
N PRO A 44 12.23 -4.23 10.86
CA PRO A 44 11.66 -5.56 10.97
C PRO A 44 11.15 -5.89 12.38
N SER A 45 10.04 -6.63 12.46
CA SER A 45 9.54 -7.26 13.68
C SER A 45 9.94 -8.74 13.70
N ASP A 46 9.78 -9.41 14.84
CA ASP A 46 10.13 -10.84 14.97
C ASP A 46 9.34 -11.72 14.00
N VAL A 47 8.05 -11.43 13.87
CA VAL A 47 7.14 -12.08 12.93
C VAL A 47 6.42 -11.01 12.11
N GLU A 48 6.42 -11.17 10.79
CA GLU A 48 5.76 -10.23 9.88
C GLU A 48 4.88 -10.97 8.88
N ILE A 49 3.65 -10.52 8.75
CA ILE A 49 2.64 -11.05 7.83
C ILE A 49 2.16 -9.93 6.94
N ILE A 50 2.14 -10.19 5.63
CA ILE A 50 1.55 -9.31 4.64
C ILE A 50 0.48 -10.07 3.86
N ASN A 51 -0.61 -9.41 3.51
CA ASN A 51 -1.69 -10.00 2.75
C ASN A 51 -2.24 -9.02 1.73
N ASP A 52 -2.62 -9.52 0.58
CA ASP A 52 -3.42 -8.80 -0.40
C ASP A 52 -4.33 -9.77 -1.15
N THR A 53 -5.52 -9.34 -1.54
CA THR A 53 -6.43 -10.16 -2.33
C THR A 53 -6.03 -10.21 -3.81
N ASN A 54 -5.20 -9.28 -4.27
CA ASN A 54 -4.68 -9.27 -5.63
C ASN A 54 -3.56 -10.31 -5.79
N LYS A 55 -3.89 -11.42 -6.46
CA LYS A 55 -2.96 -12.54 -6.71
C LYS A 55 -1.70 -12.13 -7.47
N GLU A 56 -1.80 -11.18 -8.38
CA GLU A 56 -0.64 -10.73 -9.15
C GLU A 56 0.31 -9.90 -8.28
N LEU A 57 -0.25 -9.13 -7.36
CA LEU A 57 0.54 -8.36 -6.39
C LEU A 57 1.25 -9.29 -5.39
N THR A 58 0.56 -10.29 -4.86
CA THR A 58 1.19 -11.28 -3.97
C THR A 58 2.24 -12.10 -4.71
N ASN A 59 1.95 -12.53 -5.95
CA ASN A 59 2.96 -13.17 -6.81
C ASN A 59 4.21 -12.28 -7.01
N PHE A 60 4.03 -10.97 -7.20
CA PHE A 60 5.18 -10.06 -7.30
C PHE A 60 6.07 -10.15 -6.07
N TYR A 61 5.51 -10.05 -4.86
CA TYR A 61 6.30 -10.12 -3.62
C TYR A 61 6.89 -11.50 -3.36
N GLU A 62 6.20 -12.57 -3.73
CA GLU A 62 6.73 -13.94 -3.67
C GLU A 62 7.94 -14.10 -4.60
N VAL A 63 7.87 -13.59 -5.85
CA VAL A 63 8.99 -13.65 -6.79
C VAL A 63 10.14 -12.77 -6.32
N VAL A 64 9.88 -11.58 -5.78
CA VAL A 64 10.94 -10.75 -5.13
C VAL A 64 11.64 -11.51 -4.02
N LYS A 65 10.92 -12.31 -3.25
CA LYS A 65 11.47 -13.09 -2.14
C LYS A 65 12.25 -14.32 -2.61
N ASP A 66 11.72 -15.08 -3.56
CA ASP A 66 12.15 -16.44 -3.88
C ASP A 66 12.98 -16.54 -5.19
N ASP A 67 12.79 -15.58 -6.13
CA ASP A 67 13.41 -15.61 -7.46
C ASP A 67 13.84 -14.20 -7.92
N PHE A 68 14.46 -13.46 -6.98
CA PHE A 68 14.85 -12.07 -7.17
C PHE A 68 15.69 -11.85 -8.42
N GLN A 69 16.70 -12.67 -8.67
CA GLN A 69 17.65 -12.50 -9.78
C GLN A 69 16.97 -12.57 -11.14
N ALA A 70 16.03 -13.50 -11.33
CA ALA A 70 15.27 -13.61 -12.56
C ALA A 70 14.38 -12.37 -12.78
N LEU A 71 13.74 -11.85 -11.74
CA LEU A 71 12.94 -10.64 -11.83
C LEU A 71 13.80 -9.39 -12.05
N GLU A 72 14.92 -9.25 -11.36
CA GLU A 72 15.88 -8.16 -11.54
C GLU A 72 16.39 -8.11 -12.97
N HIS A 73 16.70 -9.26 -13.57
CA HIS A 73 17.10 -9.35 -14.97
C HIS A 73 16.02 -8.79 -15.90
N GLU A 74 14.75 -9.20 -15.76
CA GLU A 74 13.63 -8.66 -16.56
C GLU A 74 13.44 -7.15 -16.36
N ILE A 75 13.57 -6.67 -15.13
CA ILE A 75 13.47 -5.25 -14.80
C ILE A 75 14.62 -4.46 -15.41
N SER A 76 15.86 -4.99 -15.37
CA SER A 76 17.04 -4.33 -15.92
C SER A 76 16.95 -4.07 -17.43
N LEU A 77 16.24 -4.92 -18.15
CA LEU A 77 15.98 -4.80 -19.60
C LEU A 77 14.77 -3.93 -19.94
N SER A 78 14.07 -3.41 -18.92
CA SER A 78 12.85 -2.64 -19.13
C SER A 78 13.15 -1.20 -19.55
N LEU A 79 12.50 -0.75 -20.60
CA LEU A 79 12.57 0.61 -21.11
C LEU A 79 11.25 1.33 -20.85
N HIS A 80 11.30 2.66 -20.66
CA HIS A 80 10.10 3.49 -20.64
C HIS A 80 9.50 3.57 -22.05
N SER A 81 8.62 2.63 -22.37
CA SER A 81 8.07 2.41 -23.70
C SER A 81 6.60 2.03 -23.62
N ARG A 82 5.79 2.63 -24.50
CA ARG A 82 4.37 2.30 -24.66
C ARG A 82 4.17 0.83 -25.02
N ASP A 83 5.06 0.28 -25.84
CA ASP A 83 4.99 -1.13 -26.23
C ASP A 83 5.26 -2.05 -25.02
N LYS A 84 6.24 -1.72 -24.17
CA LYS A 84 6.51 -2.47 -22.93
C LYS A 84 5.35 -2.39 -21.94
N HIS A 85 4.73 -1.23 -21.83
CA HIS A 85 3.51 -1.07 -21.02
C HIS A 85 2.38 -1.97 -21.55
N ARG A 86 2.11 -1.96 -22.86
CA ARG A 86 1.11 -2.82 -23.48
C ARG A 86 1.42 -4.31 -23.29
N GLN A 87 2.67 -4.72 -23.43
CA GLN A 87 3.08 -6.10 -23.13
C GLN A 87 2.75 -6.48 -21.69
N ALA A 88 3.01 -5.58 -20.74
CA ALA A 88 2.69 -5.81 -19.34
C ALA A 88 1.17 -5.90 -19.09
N GLU A 89 0.35 -5.09 -19.77
CA GLU A 89 -1.12 -5.18 -19.73
C GLU A 89 -1.59 -6.58 -20.19
N VAL A 90 -1.11 -7.04 -21.34
CA VAL A 90 -1.47 -8.38 -21.87
C VAL A 90 -1.10 -9.49 -20.89
N ILE A 91 0.08 -9.42 -20.26
CA ILE A 91 0.52 -10.41 -19.28
C ILE A 91 -0.37 -10.37 -18.03
N TYR A 92 -0.67 -9.17 -17.54
CA TYR A 92 -1.49 -8.97 -16.33
C TYR A 92 -2.94 -9.47 -16.52
N GLU A 93 -3.50 -9.26 -17.70
CA GLU A 93 -4.86 -9.70 -18.06
C GLU A 93 -4.97 -11.19 -18.37
N ASN A 94 -3.84 -11.86 -18.69
CA ASN A 94 -3.81 -13.28 -19.05
C ASN A 94 -2.77 -14.06 -18.22
N PRO A 95 -2.88 -14.05 -16.88
CA PRO A 95 -1.83 -14.56 -15.99
C PRO A 95 -1.51 -16.04 -16.20
N ASP A 96 -2.48 -16.87 -16.58
CA ASP A 96 -2.31 -18.30 -16.77
C ASP A 96 -1.42 -18.66 -17.99
N MET A 97 -1.19 -17.72 -18.88
CA MET A 97 -0.34 -17.89 -20.09
C MET A 97 1.14 -17.58 -19.85
N PHE A 98 1.50 -17.06 -18.68
CA PHE A 98 2.84 -16.54 -18.43
C PHE A 98 3.47 -17.09 -17.13
N SER A 99 4.80 -17.14 -17.10
CA SER A 99 5.54 -17.56 -15.92
C SER A 99 5.36 -16.57 -14.75
N ARG A 100 5.57 -17.05 -13.52
CA ARG A 100 5.53 -16.23 -12.30
C ARG A 100 6.40 -14.97 -12.43
N VAL A 101 7.61 -15.10 -13.00
CA VAL A 101 8.55 -14.00 -13.18
C VAL A 101 8.02 -12.96 -14.16
N LYS A 102 7.47 -13.38 -15.31
CA LYS A 102 6.86 -12.46 -16.28
C LYS A 102 5.66 -11.72 -15.71
N ARG A 103 4.83 -12.38 -14.93
CA ARG A 103 3.69 -11.79 -14.20
C ARG A 103 4.17 -10.75 -13.17
N ALA A 104 5.20 -11.08 -12.39
CA ALA A 104 5.81 -10.15 -11.45
C ALA A 104 6.42 -8.93 -12.14
N TRP A 105 7.10 -9.15 -13.28
CA TRP A 105 7.59 -8.06 -14.12
C TRP A 105 6.46 -7.15 -14.63
N ALA A 106 5.35 -7.72 -15.05
CA ALA A 106 4.18 -6.96 -15.50
C ALA A 106 3.62 -6.05 -14.39
N VAL A 107 3.49 -6.55 -13.17
CA VAL A 107 3.09 -5.74 -12.01
C VAL A 107 4.06 -4.59 -11.79
N TRP A 108 5.39 -4.86 -11.80
CA TRP A 108 6.40 -3.83 -11.63
C TRP A 108 6.32 -2.76 -12.73
N MET A 109 6.17 -3.19 -13.97
CA MET A 109 6.11 -2.29 -15.15
C MET A 109 4.85 -1.42 -15.07
N LEU A 110 3.67 -1.99 -14.87
CA LEU A 110 2.41 -1.27 -14.78
C LEU A 110 2.40 -0.28 -13.60
N ALA A 111 2.81 -0.71 -12.42
CA ALA A 111 2.84 0.14 -11.23
C ALA A 111 3.76 1.36 -11.37
N ASN A 112 4.84 1.26 -12.16
CA ASN A 112 5.83 2.32 -12.31
C ASN A 112 5.72 3.13 -13.59
N SER A 113 4.98 2.66 -14.62
CA SER A 113 4.85 3.34 -15.91
C SER A 113 3.43 3.75 -16.30
N SER A 114 2.40 3.34 -15.55
CA SER A 114 1.01 3.78 -15.82
C SER A 114 0.74 5.19 -15.29
N TYR A 115 -0.19 5.89 -15.94
CA TYR A 115 -0.62 7.22 -15.52
C TYR A 115 -1.22 7.21 -14.11
N GLY A 116 -0.74 8.11 -13.26
CA GLY A 116 -1.21 8.21 -11.87
C GLY A 116 -0.83 7.02 -10.98
N ASN A 117 0.12 6.18 -11.40
CA ASN A 117 0.52 4.93 -10.72
C ASN A 117 -0.65 3.92 -10.54
N LYS A 118 -1.63 3.98 -11.44
CA LYS A 118 -2.78 3.08 -11.47
C LYS A 118 -2.49 1.98 -12.49
N MET A 119 -2.31 0.74 -12.05
CA MET A 119 -1.91 -0.38 -12.93
C MET A 119 -2.90 -0.67 -14.08
N ASN A 120 -4.16 -0.30 -13.93
CA ASN A 120 -5.20 -0.38 -14.95
C ASN A 120 -5.38 0.91 -15.77
N SER A 121 -4.42 1.83 -15.73
CA SER A 121 -4.45 3.08 -16.45
C SER A 121 -3.50 3.06 -17.65
N SER A 122 -3.73 3.97 -18.59
CA SER A 122 -2.89 4.10 -19.79
C SER A 122 -1.42 4.42 -19.46
N PHE A 123 -0.55 4.23 -20.45
CA PHE A 123 0.86 4.58 -20.35
C PHE A 123 1.07 6.03 -19.93
N GLY A 124 1.82 6.23 -18.85
CA GLY A 124 2.20 7.54 -18.32
C GLY A 124 3.40 8.11 -19.07
N TYR A 125 3.26 9.29 -19.62
CA TYR A 125 4.35 10.01 -20.30
C TYR A 125 4.24 11.51 -20.01
N ASP A 126 5.33 12.21 -20.21
CA ASP A 126 5.39 13.68 -20.13
C ASP A 126 6.38 14.23 -21.18
N LEU A 127 6.34 15.55 -21.37
CA LEU A 127 7.20 16.25 -22.33
C LEU A 127 8.56 16.65 -21.77
N THR A 128 8.79 16.44 -20.47
CA THR A 128 10.01 16.89 -19.76
C THR A 128 10.98 15.75 -19.47
N GLY A 129 10.59 14.50 -19.76
CA GLY A 129 11.40 13.30 -19.48
C GLY A 129 11.35 12.83 -18.03
N GLY A 130 10.49 13.45 -17.19
CA GLY A 130 10.33 13.07 -15.78
C GLY A 130 9.86 11.63 -15.60
N SER A 131 8.94 11.17 -16.46
CA SER A 131 8.41 9.80 -16.41
C SER A 131 9.50 8.77 -16.71
N SER A 132 10.33 9.01 -17.71
CA SER A 132 11.46 8.11 -18.04
C SER A 132 12.47 8.07 -16.91
N LYS A 133 12.88 9.23 -16.40
CA LYS A 133 13.81 9.33 -15.27
C LYS A 133 13.27 8.63 -14.01
N LYS A 134 11.97 8.76 -13.76
CA LYS A 134 11.32 8.07 -12.63
C LYS A 134 11.42 6.55 -12.77
N LEU A 135 11.19 6.00 -13.97
CA LEU A 135 11.30 4.57 -14.21
C LEU A 135 12.76 4.09 -14.06
N ASP A 136 13.73 4.85 -14.59
CA ASP A 136 15.16 4.55 -14.43
C ASP A 136 15.56 4.54 -12.94
N ASN A 137 15.17 5.54 -12.17
CA ASN A 137 15.44 5.57 -10.74
C ASN A 137 14.83 4.36 -10.01
N LYS A 138 13.64 3.89 -10.44
CA LYS A 138 13.00 2.69 -9.88
C LYS A 138 13.73 1.41 -10.27
N ARG A 139 14.24 1.33 -11.49
CA ARG A 139 15.05 0.21 -11.98
C ARG A 139 16.37 0.11 -11.21
N GLU A 140 17.09 1.21 -11.07
CA GLU A 140 18.35 1.26 -10.33
C GLU A 140 18.18 0.97 -8.83
N ALA A 141 17.05 1.41 -8.24
CA ALA A 141 16.74 1.16 -6.84
C ALA A 141 16.25 -0.26 -6.56
N PHE A 142 15.98 -1.09 -7.59
CA PHE A 142 15.52 -2.45 -7.43
C PHE A 142 16.69 -3.39 -7.14
N THR A 143 17.01 -3.56 -5.87
CA THR A 143 18.19 -4.30 -5.40
C THR A 143 17.80 -5.49 -4.52
N GLU A 144 18.74 -6.42 -4.31
CA GLU A 144 18.57 -7.61 -3.47
C GLU A 144 18.15 -7.29 -2.02
N GLU A 145 18.24 -6.03 -1.60
CA GLU A 145 17.74 -5.62 -0.28
C GLU A 145 16.24 -5.88 -0.11
N TYR A 146 15.45 -5.83 -1.20
CA TYR A 146 14.03 -6.21 -1.14
C TYR A 146 13.85 -7.70 -0.84
N ALA A 147 14.62 -8.58 -1.49
CA ALA A 147 14.59 -10.01 -1.20
C ALA A 147 14.99 -10.30 0.25
N ARG A 148 16.06 -9.67 0.72
CA ARG A 148 16.50 -9.77 2.13
C ARG A 148 15.44 -9.30 3.11
N ARG A 149 14.73 -8.20 2.79
CA ARG A 149 13.64 -7.65 3.61
C ARG A 149 12.45 -8.60 3.71
N LEU A 150 12.11 -9.29 2.63
CA LEU A 150 10.99 -10.23 2.54
C LEU A 150 11.32 -11.66 3.03
N ARG A 151 12.57 -12.01 3.21
CA ARG A 151 13.02 -13.40 3.42
C ARG A 151 12.25 -14.18 4.51
N ARG A 152 11.92 -13.52 5.62
CA ARG A 152 11.21 -14.14 6.76
C ARG A 152 9.74 -13.78 6.83
N VAL A 153 9.23 -13.06 5.85
CA VAL A 153 7.84 -12.58 5.82
C VAL A 153 6.91 -13.68 5.37
N GLN A 154 5.77 -13.81 6.04
CA GLN A 154 4.66 -14.65 5.62
C GLN A 154 3.82 -13.84 4.64
N ILE A 155 3.66 -14.36 3.42
CA ILE A 155 2.86 -13.73 2.36
C ILE A 155 1.58 -14.55 2.21
N GLU A 156 0.43 -13.88 2.34
CA GLU A 156 -0.88 -14.48 2.17
C GLU A 156 -1.65 -13.81 1.03
N CYS A 157 -2.58 -14.55 0.43
CA CYS A 157 -3.47 -14.08 -0.62
C CYS A 157 -4.89 -14.56 -0.32
N CYS A 158 -5.54 -13.89 0.63
CA CYS A 158 -6.89 -14.28 1.03
C CYS A 158 -7.65 -13.08 1.62
N ASP A 159 -8.87 -13.34 2.08
CA ASP A 159 -9.70 -12.35 2.76
C ASP A 159 -8.99 -11.75 3.99
N ALA A 160 -8.98 -10.42 4.08
CA ALA A 160 -8.29 -9.68 5.13
C ALA A 160 -8.86 -9.97 6.53
N LEU A 161 -10.17 -10.15 6.67
CA LEU A 161 -10.80 -10.46 7.95
C LEU A 161 -10.37 -11.84 8.46
N ARG A 162 -10.15 -12.80 7.55
CA ARG A 162 -9.59 -14.12 7.87
C ARG A 162 -8.16 -13.98 8.41
N VAL A 163 -7.33 -13.15 7.77
CA VAL A 163 -5.96 -12.91 8.23
C VAL A 163 -5.96 -12.28 9.62
N ILE A 164 -6.76 -11.23 9.83
CA ILE A 164 -6.88 -10.56 11.13
C ILE A 164 -7.25 -11.57 12.21
N ARG A 165 -8.33 -12.36 12.02
CA ARG A 165 -8.77 -13.38 13.00
C ARG A 165 -7.67 -14.40 13.31
N SER A 166 -6.93 -14.85 12.30
CA SER A 166 -5.91 -15.89 12.45
C SER A 166 -4.63 -15.40 13.13
N ARG A 167 -4.38 -14.09 13.14
CA ARG A 167 -3.16 -13.45 13.69
C ARG A 167 -3.44 -12.63 14.95
N ASP A 168 -4.68 -12.64 15.45
CA ASP A 168 -5.09 -11.86 16.60
C ASP A 168 -4.52 -12.41 17.91
N THR A 169 -3.53 -11.72 18.44
CA THR A 169 -2.93 -11.96 19.77
C THR A 169 -2.62 -10.63 20.45
N ALA A 170 -2.43 -10.63 21.77
CA ALA A 170 -2.05 -9.42 22.49
C ALA A 170 -0.68 -8.82 22.06
N GLU A 171 0.17 -9.62 21.39
CA GLU A 171 1.48 -9.19 20.89
C GLU A 171 1.43 -8.70 19.43
N THR A 172 0.25 -8.75 18.78
CA THR A 172 0.08 -8.37 17.37
C THR A 172 -0.27 -6.89 17.25
N PHE A 173 0.40 -6.24 16.31
CA PHE A 173 0.00 -4.93 15.79
C PHE A 173 -0.44 -5.06 14.34
N PHE A 174 -1.64 -4.59 14.04
CA PHE A 174 -2.21 -4.54 12.70
C PHE A 174 -2.12 -3.11 12.15
N TYR A 175 -1.46 -2.92 11.01
CA TYR A 175 -1.62 -1.72 10.21
C TYR A 175 -2.66 -1.99 9.13
N ILE A 176 -3.76 -1.25 9.15
CA ILE A 176 -4.97 -1.52 8.35
C ILE A 176 -5.24 -0.33 7.45
N ASP A 177 -5.11 -0.52 6.13
CA ASP A 177 -5.32 0.50 5.11
C ASP A 177 -6.18 -0.08 3.97
N PRO A 178 -7.49 -0.30 4.21
CA PRO A 178 -8.39 -0.90 3.25
C PRO A 178 -8.67 0.04 2.09
N PRO A 179 -9.21 -0.44 0.97
CA PRO A 179 -9.77 0.43 -0.07
C PRO A 179 -10.84 1.34 0.52
N TYR A 180 -10.84 2.64 0.17
CA TYR A 180 -11.74 3.60 0.80
C TYR A 180 -13.10 3.60 0.13
N VAL A 181 -14.15 3.43 0.93
CA VAL A 181 -15.55 3.46 0.47
C VAL A 181 -15.85 4.81 -0.18
N GLY A 182 -16.50 4.78 -1.35
CA GLY A 182 -16.85 5.97 -2.11
C GLY A 182 -15.67 6.68 -2.82
N ALA A 183 -14.46 6.14 -2.73
CA ALA A 183 -13.30 6.62 -3.48
C ALA A 183 -12.98 5.71 -4.68
N TYR A 184 -12.09 6.18 -5.57
CA TYR A 184 -11.54 5.31 -6.60
C TYR A 184 -10.66 4.23 -5.95
N GLN A 185 -11.04 2.97 -6.11
CA GLN A 185 -10.43 1.84 -5.42
C GLN A 185 -9.32 1.13 -6.23
N GLY A 186 -9.01 1.64 -7.43
CA GLY A 186 -7.92 1.08 -8.24
C GLY A 186 -8.25 -0.30 -8.81
N HIS A 187 -7.51 -1.32 -8.32
CA HIS A 187 -7.63 -2.71 -8.76
C HIS A 187 -8.56 -3.54 -7.88
N TYR A 188 -9.10 -2.96 -6.83
CA TYR A 188 -10.01 -3.63 -5.91
C TYR A 188 -11.43 -3.33 -6.38
N ASP A 189 -12.04 -4.29 -7.07
CA ASP A 189 -13.43 -4.19 -7.47
C ASP A 189 -14.33 -4.43 -6.27
N GLY A 190 -15.07 -3.38 -5.90
CA GLY A 190 -16.25 -3.55 -5.09
C GLY A 190 -16.03 -3.63 -3.57
N TYR A 191 -14.97 -3.04 -2.98
CA TYR A 191 -14.93 -2.89 -1.52
C TYR A 191 -16.06 -1.95 -1.07
N SER A 192 -17.06 -2.55 -0.45
CA SER A 192 -18.34 -1.91 -0.16
C SER A 192 -18.39 -1.30 1.24
N GLN A 193 -19.49 -0.61 1.56
CA GLN A 193 -19.75 -0.14 2.92
C GLN A 193 -19.93 -1.33 3.87
N GLU A 194 -20.55 -2.40 3.43
CA GLU A 194 -20.77 -3.63 4.19
C GLU A 194 -19.44 -4.31 4.56
N ASP A 195 -18.47 -4.32 3.63
CA ASP A 195 -17.12 -4.84 3.90
C ASP A 195 -16.40 -4.00 4.96
N PHE A 196 -16.55 -2.68 4.87
CA PHE A 196 -15.97 -1.78 5.85
C PHE A 196 -16.61 -1.92 7.23
N ASP A 197 -17.94 -2.07 7.28
CA ASP A 197 -18.67 -2.29 8.53
C ASP A 197 -18.27 -3.63 9.16
N ALA A 198 -18.15 -4.70 8.37
CA ALA A 198 -17.67 -5.99 8.84
C ALA A 198 -16.23 -5.94 9.39
N LEU A 199 -15.37 -5.10 8.77
CA LEU A 199 -14.03 -4.84 9.29
C LEU A 199 -14.09 -4.12 10.65
N LEU A 200 -14.89 -3.08 10.79
CA LEU A 200 -15.03 -2.33 12.05
C LEU A 200 -15.59 -3.22 13.17
N ASP A 201 -16.61 -4.04 12.88
CA ASP A 201 -17.17 -4.99 13.85
C ASP A 201 -16.11 -6.00 14.32
N LEU A 202 -15.27 -6.51 13.41
CA LEU A 202 -14.17 -7.39 13.78
C LEU A 202 -13.14 -6.66 14.67
N LEU A 203 -12.76 -5.44 14.32
CA LEU A 203 -11.77 -4.66 15.05
C LEU A 203 -12.22 -4.31 16.48
N SER A 204 -13.53 -4.20 16.73
CA SER A 204 -14.10 -3.97 18.07
C SER A 204 -13.80 -5.11 19.04
N GLY A 205 -13.46 -6.32 18.56
CA GLY A 205 -13.28 -7.51 19.40
C GLY A 205 -11.87 -8.09 19.43
N ILE A 206 -10.89 -7.51 18.71
CA ILE A 206 -9.53 -8.07 18.66
C ILE A 206 -8.73 -7.80 19.94
N LYS A 207 -7.80 -8.72 20.23
CA LYS A 207 -6.85 -8.63 21.36
C LYS A 207 -5.63 -7.78 21.02
N GLY A 208 -5.26 -7.79 19.75
CA GLY A 208 -4.12 -7.06 19.23
C GLY A 208 -4.37 -5.55 19.16
N LYS A 209 -3.30 -4.81 18.96
CA LYS A 209 -3.39 -3.38 18.70
C LYS A 209 -3.59 -3.14 17.21
N PHE A 210 -4.36 -2.12 16.84
CA PHE A 210 -4.49 -1.72 15.44
C PHE A 210 -4.35 -0.21 15.24
N LEU A 211 -3.89 0.16 14.05
CA LEU A 211 -3.98 1.51 13.50
C LEU A 211 -4.67 1.41 12.13
N LEU A 212 -5.88 1.93 12.04
CA LEU A 212 -6.69 1.99 10.83
C LEU A 212 -6.51 3.34 10.16
N SER A 213 -6.25 3.35 8.86
CA SER A 213 -6.24 4.51 7.98
C SER A 213 -7.48 4.48 7.09
N SER A 214 -8.25 5.55 7.05
CA SER A 214 -9.48 5.63 6.25
C SER A 214 -9.90 7.07 5.97
N TYR A 215 -10.96 7.28 5.18
CA TYR A 215 -11.65 8.55 5.11
C TYR A 215 -12.71 8.66 6.20
N ARG A 216 -13.23 9.88 6.39
CA ARG A 216 -14.39 10.11 7.25
C ARG A 216 -15.56 9.24 6.79
N ASN A 217 -16.14 8.49 7.73
CA ASN A 217 -17.24 7.57 7.49
C ASN A 217 -18.17 7.56 8.70
N ALA A 218 -19.49 7.46 8.47
CA ALA A 218 -20.50 7.49 9.54
C ALA A 218 -20.38 6.27 10.47
N SER A 219 -20.16 5.08 9.90
CA SER A 219 -19.98 3.85 10.68
C SER A 219 -18.71 3.90 11.53
N LEU A 220 -17.60 4.42 10.97
CA LEU A 220 -16.37 4.65 11.73
C LEU A 220 -16.61 5.57 12.94
N LYS A 221 -17.32 6.69 12.75
CA LYS A 221 -17.65 7.62 13.82
C LYS A 221 -18.46 6.95 14.93
N ALA A 222 -19.42 6.10 14.56
CA ALA A 222 -20.22 5.34 15.52
C ALA A 222 -19.36 4.35 16.32
N HIS A 223 -18.45 3.61 15.69
CA HIS A 223 -17.53 2.69 16.36
C HIS A 223 -16.53 3.42 17.27
N ILE A 224 -15.98 4.56 16.84
CA ILE A 224 -15.11 5.39 17.69
C ILE A 224 -15.82 5.74 19.00
N ALA A 225 -17.08 6.18 18.92
CA ALA A 225 -17.85 6.55 20.10
C ALA A 225 -18.25 5.34 20.97
N LYS A 226 -18.63 4.22 20.34
CA LYS A 226 -19.07 2.98 21.01
C LYS A 226 -17.92 2.29 21.75
N ASP A 227 -16.77 2.16 21.09
CA ASP A 227 -15.65 1.34 21.55
C ASP A 227 -14.55 2.17 22.24
N GLY A 228 -14.74 3.50 22.37
CA GLY A 228 -13.76 4.40 22.98
C GLY A 228 -12.43 4.48 22.24
N LEU A 229 -12.46 4.38 20.89
CA LEU A 229 -11.26 4.40 20.07
C LEU A 229 -10.64 5.81 20.00
N CYS A 230 -9.33 5.86 19.96
CA CYS A 230 -8.59 7.10 19.68
C CYS A 230 -8.60 7.39 18.19
N SER A 231 -8.88 8.64 17.80
CA SER A 231 -8.81 9.04 16.39
C SER A 231 -8.21 10.42 16.20
N ALA A 232 -7.58 10.64 15.06
CA ALA A 232 -7.04 11.94 14.65
C ALA A 232 -7.15 12.12 13.14
N GLU A 233 -7.34 13.36 12.72
CA GLU A 233 -7.50 13.74 11.32
C GLU A 233 -6.26 14.44 10.79
N ILE A 234 -5.86 14.10 9.56
CA ILE A 234 -4.76 14.71 8.85
C ILE A 234 -5.29 15.29 7.53
N SER A 235 -5.20 16.61 7.38
CA SER A 235 -5.56 17.28 6.12
C SER A 235 -4.47 17.04 5.09
N MET A 236 -4.83 16.41 3.96
CA MET A 236 -3.92 16.17 2.84
C MET A 236 -4.02 17.36 1.86
N HIS A 237 -2.92 18.11 1.68
CA HIS A 237 -2.86 19.09 0.59
C HIS A 237 -2.70 18.34 -0.74
N CYS A 238 -3.67 18.46 -1.64
CA CYS A 238 -3.49 18.03 -3.02
C CYS A 238 -2.61 19.04 -3.75
N PRO A 239 -1.50 18.63 -4.40
CA PRO A 239 -0.79 19.50 -5.33
C PRO A 239 -1.74 19.87 -6.48
N MET A 240 -1.80 21.17 -6.80
CA MET A 240 -2.69 21.78 -7.79
C MET A 240 -2.36 21.30 -9.20
N THR A 241 -3.04 20.27 -9.72
CA THR A 241 -3.10 20.03 -11.18
C THR A 241 -4.30 19.18 -11.60
N SER A 242 -5.47 19.35 -11.00
CA SER A 242 -6.74 18.90 -11.58
C SER A 242 -7.92 19.22 -10.66
N CYS A 243 -8.12 20.48 -10.32
CA CYS A 243 -9.29 20.90 -9.55
C CYS A 243 -10.18 21.78 -10.39
N SER A 244 -11.15 21.15 -11.09
CA SER A 244 -12.43 21.79 -11.35
C SER A 244 -13.17 21.87 -10.00
N SER A 245 -13.45 23.10 -9.56
CA SER A 245 -14.42 23.58 -8.57
C SER A 245 -15.06 22.53 -7.63
N HIS A 246 -14.68 22.55 -6.37
CA HIS A 246 -15.15 21.96 -5.10
C HIS A 246 -14.08 21.07 -4.46
N VAL A 247 -13.00 21.72 -3.99
CA VAL A 247 -11.94 21.01 -3.25
C VAL A 247 -12.24 21.09 -1.76
N HIS A 248 -12.98 20.14 -1.24
CA HIS A 248 -12.76 19.72 0.13
C HIS A 248 -11.48 18.89 0.14
N GLY A 249 -10.39 19.38 0.75
CA GLY A 249 -9.14 18.64 0.92
C GLY A 249 -9.44 17.24 1.45
N LYS A 250 -8.83 16.21 0.86
CA LYS A 250 -8.97 14.84 1.37
C LYS A 250 -8.47 14.81 2.81
N VAL A 251 -9.32 14.36 3.72
CA VAL A 251 -8.99 14.23 5.14
C VAL A 251 -8.77 12.75 5.44
N GLU A 252 -7.55 12.43 5.80
CA GLU A 252 -7.18 11.11 6.30
C GLU A 252 -7.55 11.00 7.78
N VAL A 253 -8.20 9.91 8.17
CA VAL A 253 -8.57 9.62 9.56
C VAL A 253 -7.74 8.43 10.02
N LEU A 254 -6.91 8.63 11.04
CA LEU A 254 -6.21 7.56 11.73
C LEU A 254 -6.99 7.18 12.99
N THR A 255 -7.31 5.89 13.16
CA THR A 255 -8.08 5.37 14.28
C THR A 255 -7.38 4.18 14.91
N ALA A 256 -7.27 4.13 16.23
CA ALA A 256 -6.59 3.06 16.97
C ALA A 256 -7.32 2.66 18.26
N ASN A 257 -7.12 1.41 18.70
CA ASN A 257 -7.57 0.93 20.01
C ASN A 257 -6.56 1.16 21.14
N PHE A 258 -5.62 2.07 20.93
CA PHE A 258 -4.64 2.52 21.93
C PHE A 258 -4.46 4.04 21.85
N PRO A 259 -4.03 4.71 22.94
CA PRO A 259 -3.83 6.15 22.94
C PRO A 259 -2.64 6.54 22.05
N PHE A 260 -2.81 7.59 21.24
CA PHE A 260 -1.74 8.19 20.45
C PHE A 260 -1.92 9.70 20.31
N THR A 261 -0.82 10.41 19.97
CA THR A 261 -0.84 11.85 19.72
C THR A 261 -0.09 12.14 18.42
N LEU A 262 -0.71 12.92 17.52
CA LEU A 262 -0.07 13.34 16.28
C LEU A 262 0.94 14.46 16.57
N ASN A 263 2.21 14.20 16.29
CA ASN A 263 3.26 15.23 16.28
C ASN A 263 3.46 15.74 14.85
N LEU A 264 2.73 16.79 14.45
CA LEU A 264 2.80 17.35 13.10
C LEU A 264 3.97 18.32 12.89
N HIS A 265 4.77 18.62 13.92
CA HIS A 265 5.85 19.61 13.84
C HIS A 265 7.03 19.24 12.92
N GLY A 266 7.10 18.00 12.43
CA GLY A 266 8.14 17.56 11.47
C GLY A 266 7.72 17.61 9.99
N THR A 267 6.44 17.69 9.69
CA THR A 267 5.92 17.45 8.33
C THR A 267 5.82 18.71 7.48
N GLN A 268 5.80 19.91 8.07
CA GLN A 268 5.71 21.18 7.33
C GLN A 268 6.99 21.58 6.59
N LYS A 269 8.17 21.02 6.92
CA LYS A 269 9.45 21.37 6.27
C LYS A 269 9.76 20.57 5.00
N HIS A 270 9.06 19.48 4.72
CA HIS A 270 9.31 18.64 3.53
C HIS A 270 8.26 18.80 2.41
N LEU A 271 7.23 19.65 2.61
CA LEU A 271 6.19 19.90 1.61
C LEU A 271 6.46 21.15 0.75
N ALA A 272 7.60 21.82 0.92
CA ALA A 272 7.91 23.10 0.26
C ALA A 272 9.08 23.04 -0.74
N THR A 273 9.65 21.88 -1.06
CA THR A 273 10.70 21.76 -2.10
C THR A 273 10.62 20.37 -2.72
N ASP A 274 10.04 20.27 -3.90
CA ASP A 274 10.48 19.65 -5.17
C ASP A 274 9.28 19.42 -6.11
#